data_b9be689349a25f73d4f14b4ec5a48ce0
#
_entry.id   b9be689349a25f73d4f14b4ec5a48ce0
#
_cell.length_a   1.000
_cell.length_b   1.000
_cell.length_c   1.000
_cell.angle_alpha   90.00
_cell.angle_beta   90.00
_cell.angle_gamma   90.00
#
_symmetry.space_group_name_H-M   'P 1'
#
loop_
_entity.id
_entity.type
_entity.pdbx_description
1 polymer ?
#
loop_
_entity_poly.entity_id
_entity_poly.type
_entity_poly.pdbx_seq_one_letter_code
_entity_poly.pdbx_strand_id
1 'polypeptide(L)'
;MLSNLPLFLSGLSVGVILFQTTIIAPTVFGGLGPDRSGPLLRKVFPKFFILLSILGLLNTLASVVSDMNTQAYIGIATFALATLAYGLIPMTNKSRDESNEKSFKRLHNASVLMTITMLFINLASVVI
;
A
#
# COMPACT_ATOMS: atom_id res chain seq x y z
N MET A 1 8.35 -1.39 26.41
CA MET A 1 6.98 -1.06 25.95
C MET A 1 6.96 -0.60 24.49
N LEU A 2 7.80 0.37 24.11
CA LEU A 2 7.86 0.85 22.73
C LEU A 2 8.54 -0.13 21.76
N SER A 3 9.29 -1.11 22.24
CA SER A 3 10.02 -2.06 21.40
C SER A 3 9.12 -2.96 20.54
N ASN A 4 7.87 -3.17 20.94
CA ASN A 4 6.90 -3.96 20.17
C ASN A 4 6.10 -3.12 19.16
N LEU A 5 6.19 -1.80 19.25
CA LEU A 5 5.44 -0.91 18.39
C LEU A 5 5.80 -1.06 16.90
N PRO A 6 7.09 -1.18 16.52
CA PRO A 6 7.42 -1.42 15.11
C PRO A 6 6.79 -2.69 14.54
N LEU A 7 6.81 -3.78 15.28
CA LEU A 7 6.18 -5.04 14.85
C LEU A 7 4.66 -4.90 14.74
N PHE A 8 4.05 -4.20 15.68
CA PHE A 8 2.61 -3.92 15.63
C PHE A 8 2.24 -3.11 14.39
N LEU A 9 3.03 -2.08 14.08
CA LEU A 9 2.78 -1.22 12.91
C LEU A 9 2.99 -1.99 11.60
N SER A 10 3.98 -2.87 11.54
CA SER A 10 4.15 -3.77 10.39
C SER A 10 2.95 -4.72 10.25
N GLY A 11 2.46 -5.27 11.35
CA GLY A 11 1.27 -6.11 11.36
C GLY A 11 0.02 -5.36 10.88
N LEU A 12 -0.14 -4.10 11.30
CA LEU A 12 -1.22 -3.26 10.79
C LEU A 12 -1.12 -3.05 9.29
N SER A 13 0.09 -2.78 8.78
CA SER A 13 0.31 -2.62 7.33
C SER A 13 -0.06 -3.89 6.57
N VAL A 14 0.34 -5.06 7.07
CA VAL A 14 -0.06 -6.35 6.50
C VAL A 14 -1.57 -6.49 6.48
N GLY A 15 -2.23 -6.23 7.59
CA GLY A 15 -3.68 -6.33 7.71
C GLY A 15 -4.42 -5.40 6.76
N VAL A 16 -3.97 -4.15 6.63
CA VAL A 16 -4.55 -3.17 5.71
C VAL A 16 -4.40 -3.65 4.26
N ILE A 17 -3.23 -4.14 3.87
CA ILE A 17 -2.98 -4.64 2.51
C ILE A 17 -3.86 -5.86 2.24
N LEU A 18 -3.89 -6.83 3.14
CA LEU A 18 -4.70 -8.04 2.96
C LEU A 18 -6.19 -7.71 2.88
N PHE A 19 -6.68 -6.83 3.73
CA PHE A 19 -8.09 -6.43 3.72
C PHE A 19 -8.46 -5.75 2.39
N GLN A 20 -7.62 -4.83 1.92
CA GLN A 20 -7.84 -4.13 0.66
C GLN A 20 -7.82 -5.08 -0.54
N THR A 21 -6.83 -5.98 -0.60
CA THR A 21 -6.61 -6.82 -1.78
C THR A 21 -7.51 -8.03 -1.84
N THR A 22 -7.88 -8.60 -0.70
CA THR A 22 -8.68 -9.84 -0.65
C THR A 22 -10.16 -9.60 -0.42
N ILE A 23 -10.53 -8.48 0.18
CA ILE A 23 -11.92 -8.20 0.54
C ILE A 23 -12.46 -6.99 -0.22
N ILE A 24 -11.83 -5.81 -0.06
CA ILE A 24 -12.40 -4.57 -0.62
C ILE A 24 -12.43 -4.61 -2.15
N ALA A 25 -11.27 -4.81 -2.79
CA ALA A 25 -11.20 -4.74 -4.24
C ALA A 25 -12.07 -5.81 -4.94
N PRO A 26 -12.00 -7.10 -4.55
CA PRO A 26 -12.88 -8.11 -5.17
C PRO A 26 -14.37 -7.85 -4.93
N THR A 27 -14.73 -7.38 -3.73
CA THR A 27 -16.14 -7.08 -3.40
C THR A 27 -16.66 -5.91 -4.23
N VAL A 28 -15.85 -4.87 -4.41
CA VAL A 28 -16.22 -3.71 -5.23
C VAL A 28 -16.38 -4.12 -6.69
N PHE A 29 -15.41 -4.85 -7.26
CA PHE A 29 -15.48 -5.31 -8.65
C PHE A 29 -16.65 -6.27 -8.88
N GLY A 30 -16.85 -7.22 -7.97
CA GLY A 30 -17.93 -8.21 -8.10
C GLY A 30 -19.31 -7.65 -7.85
N GLY A 31 -19.44 -6.67 -6.93
CA GLY A 31 -20.73 -6.14 -6.51
C GLY A 31 -21.25 -4.98 -7.36
N LEU A 32 -20.37 -4.15 -7.90
CA LEU A 32 -20.77 -2.93 -8.60
C LEU A 32 -20.63 -3.01 -10.12
N GLY A 33 -19.89 -3.98 -10.64
CA GLY A 33 -19.58 -4.07 -12.06
C GLY A 33 -18.56 -3.05 -12.53
N PRO A 34 -18.14 -3.11 -13.82
CA PRO A 34 -17.04 -2.28 -14.34
C PRO A 34 -17.30 -0.77 -14.27
N ASP A 35 -18.55 -0.35 -14.55
CA ASP A 35 -18.89 1.08 -14.67
C ASP A 35 -18.91 1.80 -13.32
N ARG A 36 -19.24 1.11 -12.23
CA ARG A 36 -19.36 1.69 -10.90
C ARG A 36 -18.12 1.44 -10.02
N SER A 37 -17.41 0.35 -10.25
CA SER A 37 -16.24 -0.01 -9.45
C SER A 37 -15.09 0.98 -9.65
N GLY A 38 -14.85 1.45 -10.88
CA GLY A 38 -13.79 2.40 -11.18
C GLY A 38 -13.90 3.69 -10.38
N PRO A 39 -15.04 4.42 -10.42
CA PRO A 39 -15.20 5.65 -9.65
C PRO A 39 -15.04 5.45 -8.15
N LEU A 40 -15.51 4.35 -7.58
CA LEU A 40 -15.35 4.07 -6.15
C LEU A 40 -13.90 3.78 -5.81
N LEU A 41 -13.21 2.96 -6.60
CA LEU A 41 -11.81 2.61 -6.35
C LEU A 41 -10.89 3.84 -6.48
N ARG A 42 -11.21 4.80 -7.34
CA ARG A 42 -10.49 6.07 -7.43
C ARG A 42 -10.54 6.88 -6.13
N LYS A 43 -11.56 6.66 -5.29
CA LYS A 43 -11.68 7.27 -3.97
C LYS A 43 -10.98 6.44 -2.90
N VAL A 44 -10.93 5.13 -3.05
CA VAL A 44 -10.37 4.20 -2.07
C VAL A 44 -8.84 4.16 -2.13
N PHE A 45 -8.26 4.02 -3.32
CA PHE A 45 -6.82 3.83 -3.47
C PHE A 45 -5.96 4.97 -2.92
N PRO A 46 -6.30 6.25 -3.12
CA PRO A 46 -5.51 7.33 -2.51
C PRO A 46 -5.48 7.23 -1.00
N LYS A 47 -6.61 6.94 -0.38
CA LYS A 47 -6.69 6.78 1.09
C LYS A 47 -5.90 5.57 1.58
N PHE A 48 -5.93 4.48 0.82
CA PHE A 48 -5.18 3.27 1.09
C PHE A 48 -3.66 3.55 1.12
N PHE A 49 -3.14 4.19 0.09
CA PHE A 49 -1.71 4.50 0.03
C PHE A 49 -1.29 5.57 1.04
N ILE A 50 -2.14 6.56 1.32
CA ILE A 50 -1.88 7.54 2.39
C ILE A 50 -1.78 6.83 3.74
N LEU A 51 -2.70 5.92 4.04
CA LEU A 51 -2.67 5.16 5.29
C LEU A 51 -1.38 4.33 5.41
N LEU A 52 -0.99 3.63 4.34
CA LEU A 52 0.27 2.87 4.34
C LEU A 52 1.49 3.77 4.50
N SER A 53 1.50 4.94 3.89
CA SER A 53 2.57 5.92 4.05
C SER A 53 2.70 6.37 5.51
N ILE A 54 1.58 6.66 6.16
CA ILE A 54 1.55 7.06 7.57
C ILE A 54 2.06 5.92 8.45
N LEU A 55 1.60 4.70 8.21
CA LEU A 55 2.05 3.53 8.98
C LEU A 55 3.55 3.29 8.80
N GLY A 56 4.05 3.43 7.58
CA GLY A 56 5.49 3.31 7.30
C GLY A 56 6.31 4.38 8.01
N LEU A 57 5.85 5.63 7.99
CA LEU A 57 6.52 6.72 8.68
C LEU A 57 6.53 6.51 10.20
N LEU A 58 5.40 6.17 10.79
CA LEU A 58 5.29 5.88 12.21
C LEU A 58 6.18 4.69 12.60
N ASN A 59 6.22 3.66 11.77
CA ASN A 59 7.10 2.52 12.00
C ASN A 59 8.57 2.93 11.99
N THR A 60 8.98 3.77 11.06
CA THR A 60 10.34 4.31 11.00
C THR A 60 10.69 5.04 12.29
N LEU A 61 9.83 5.97 12.73
CA LEU A 61 10.07 6.75 13.95
C LEU A 61 10.13 5.86 15.18
N ALA A 62 9.19 4.94 15.33
CA ALA A 62 9.18 4.00 16.45
C ALA A 62 10.42 3.11 16.48
N SER A 63 10.88 2.70 15.30
CA SER A 63 12.05 1.83 15.16
C SER A 63 13.36 2.54 15.50
N VAL A 64 13.48 3.80 15.09
CA VAL A 64 14.66 4.62 15.42
C VAL A 64 14.72 4.85 16.93
N VAL A 65 13.62 5.17 17.57
CA VAL A 65 13.55 5.38 19.04
C VAL A 65 13.88 4.09 19.80
N SER A 66 13.60 2.94 19.21
CA SER A 66 13.81 1.63 19.85
C SER A 66 15.12 0.95 19.41
N ASP A 67 15.97 1.64 18.67
CA ASP A 67 17.23 1.10 18.12
C ASP A 67 17.07 -0.17 17.28
N MET A 68 15.93 -0.25 16.57
CA MET A 68 15.60 -1.41 15.73
C MET A 68 15.87 -1.07 14.25
N ASN A 69 17.14 -1.11 13.85
CA ASN A 69 17.58 -0.67 12.52
C ASN A 69 16.88 -1.39 11.37
N THR A 70 16.75 -2.71 11.45
CA THR A 70 16.08 -3.51 10.41
C THR A 70 14.63 -3.06 10.23
N GLN A 71 13.93 -2.86 11.33
CA GLN A 71 12.54 -2.39 11.31
C GLN A 71 12.43 -0.97 10.77
N ALA A 72 13.43 -0.11 11.05
CA ALA A 72 13.48 1.23 10.49
C ALA A 72 13.59 1.20 8.96
N TYR A 73 14.42 0.31 8.41
CA TYR A 73 14.52 0.15 6.95
C TYR A 73 13.20 -0.33 6.35
N ILE A 74 12.51 -1.25 7.01
CA ILE A 74 11.19 -1.72 6.57
C ILE A 74 10.19 -0.57 6.56
N GLY A 75 10.18 0.26 7.61
CA GLY A 75 9.31 1.42 7.70
C GLY A 75 9.59 2.44 6.59
N ILE A 76 10.86 2.76 6.36
CA ILE A 76 11.26 3.68 5.28
C ILE A 76 10.86 3.14 3.91
N ALA A 77 11.10 1.84 3.67
CA ALA A 77 10.73 1.21 2.40
C ALA A 77 9.21 1.24 2.18
N THR A 78 8.44 0.96 3.23
CA THR A 78 6.97 1.03 3.17
C THR A 78 6.50 2.44 2.86
N PHE A 79 7.05 3.44 3.55
CA PHE A 79 6.73 4.85 3.30
C PHE A 79 7.06 5.26 1.86
N ALA A 80 8.26 4.91 1.38
CA ALA A 80 8.70 5.26 0.03
C ALA A 80 7.83 4.60 -1.04
N LEU A 81 7.57 3.30 -0.92
CA LEU A 81 6.76 2.54 -1.88
C LEU A 81 5.31 3.04 -1.91
N ALA A 82 4.72 3.29 -0.75
CA ALA A 82 3.35 3.80 -0.66
C ALA A 82 3.23 5.20 -1.26
N THR A 83 4.21 6.07 -1.01
CA THR A 83 4.25 7.42 -1.56
C THR A 83 4.41 7.39 -3.09
N LEU A 84 5.29 6.52 -3.60
CA LEU A 84 5.45 6.34 -5.05
C LEU A 84 4.18 5.81 -5.68
N ALA A 85 3.55 4.81 -5.08
CA ALA A 85 2.29 4.26 -5.58
C ALA A 85 1.17 5.32 -5.60
N TYR A 86 1.11 6.14 -4.56
CA TYR A 86 0.20 7.29 -4.54
C TYR A 86 0.45 8.24 -5.71
N GLY A 87 1.73 8.54 -5.98
CA GLY A 87 2.13 9.42 -7.08
C GLY A 87 1.79 8.88 -8.46
N LEU A 88 1.63 7.56 -8.62
CA LEU A 88 1.24 6.94 -9.88
C LEU A 88 -0.28 7.04 -10.15
N ILE A 89 -1.09 7.36 -9.16
CA ILE A 89 -2.55 7.37 -9.30
C ILE A 89 -3.04 8.32 -10.38
N PRO A 90 -2.61 9.60 -10.45
CA PRO A 90 -3.09 10.51 -11.50
C PRO A 90 -2.77 9.99 -12.91
N MET A 91 -1.57 9.45 -13.10
CA MET A 91 -1.16 8.90 -14.40
C MET A 91 -1.98 7.65 -14.77
N THR A 92 -2.24 6.79 -13.79
CA THR A 92 -3.06 5.60 -13.99
C THR A 92 -4.48 5.96 -14.38
N ASN A 93 -5.08 6.92 -13.67
CA ASN A 93 -6.43 7.40 -13.96
C ASN A 93 -6.52 8.05 -15.33
N LYS A 94 -5.51 8.86 -15.68
CA LYS A 94 -5.43 9.49 -17.00
C LYS A 94 -5.36 8.45 -18.12
N SER A 95 -4.52 7.42 -17.96
CA SER A 95 -4.40 6.33 -18.93
C SER A 95 -5.74 5.61 -19.13
N ARG A 96 -6.47 5.40 -18.03
CA ARG A 96 -7.80 4.78 -18.08
C ARG A 96 -8.78 5.64 -18.84
N ASP A 97 -8.81 6.95 -18.55
CA ASP A 97 -9.74 7.90 -19.18
C ASP A 97 -9.46 8.06 -20.68
N GLU A 98 -8.21 7.99 -21.09
CA GLU A 98 -7.78 8.07 -22.49
C GLU A 98 -7.86 6.74 -23.22
N SER A 99 -8.36 5.69 -22.60
CA SER A 99 -8.43 4.34 -23.14
C SER A 99 -7.07 3.79 -23.59
N ASN A 100 -5.99 4.27 -22.96
CA ASN A 100 -4.64 3.79 -23.21
C ASN A 100 -4.37 2.55 -22.34
N GLU A 101 -4.80 1.39 -22.82
CA GLU A 101 -4.73 0.15 -22.07
C GLU A 101 -3.29 -0.28 -21.75
N LYS A 102 -2.37 -0.04 -22.66
CA LYS A 102 -0.96 -0.41 -22.47
C LYS A 102 -0.33 0.37 -21.33
N SER A 103 -0.52 1.68 -21.30
CA SER A 103 -0.01 2.55 -20.22
C SER A 103 -0.71 2.24 -18.91
N PHE A 104 -2.03 2.08 -18.90
CA PHE A 104 -2.80 1.73 -17.71
C PHE A 104 -2.30 0.41 -17.11
N LYS A 105 -2.14 -0.61 -17.92
CA LYS A 105 -1.68 -1.93 -17.47
C LYS A 105 -0.29 -1.86 -16.83
N ARG A 106 0.62 -1.11 -17.45
CA ARG A 106 1.98 -0.91 -16.93
C ARG A 106 1.97 -0.22 -15.57
N LEU A 107 1.22 0.88 -15.45
CA LEU A 107 1.13 1.65 -14.21
C LEU A 107 0.41 0.86 -13.11
N HIS A 108 -0.66 0.18 -13.47
CA HIS A 108 -1.39 -0.68 -12.53
C HIS A 108 -0.49 -1.81 -12.01
N ASN A 109 0.21 -2.49 -12.89
CA ASN A 109 1.13 -3.57 -12.49
C ASN A 109 2.26 -3.06 -11.60
N ALA A 110 2.77 -1.85 -11.87
CA ALA A 110 3.77 -1.22 -10.99
C ALA A 110 3.22 -1.00 -9.58
N SER A 111 2.00 -0.48 -9.47
CA SER A 111 1.34 -0.27 -8.17
C SER A 111 1.09 -1.59 -7.44
N VAL A 112 0.66 -2.62 -8.17
CA VAL A 112 0.45 -3.97 -7.61
C VAL A 112 1.76 -4.54 -7.09
N LEU A 113 2.83 -4.41 -7.87
CA LEU A 113 4.16 -4.91 -7.46
C LEU A 113 4.66 -4.20 -6.21
N MET A 114 4.49 -2.87 -6.12
CA MET A 114 4.83 -2.10 -4.93
C MET A 114 4.04 -2.56 -3.71
N THR A 115 2.74 -2.83 -3.89
CA THR A 115 1.87 -3.31 -2.82
C THR A 115 2.29 -4.70 -2.33
N ILE A 116 2.58 -5.62 -3.25
CA ILE A 116 3.07 -6.96 -2.90
C ILE A 116 4.41 -6.87 -2.18
N THR A 117 5.30 -6.00 -2.63
CA THR A 117 6.60 -5.78 -1.97
C THR A 117 6.41 -5.29 -0.55
N MET A 118 5.52 -4.28 -0.34
CA MET A 118 5.20 -3.81 1.01
C MET A 118 4.65 -4.93 1.89
N LEU A 119 3.79 -5.78 1.34
CA LEU A 119 3.24 -6.92 2.08
C LEU A 119 4.36 -7.84 2.57
N PHE A 120 5.25 -8.25 1.68
CA PHE A 120 6.30 -9.22 2.03
C PHE A 120 7.35 -8.64 2.97
N ILE A 121 7.78 -7.38 2.79
CA ILE A 121 8.76 -6.80 3.71
C ILE A 121 8.19 -6.60 5.11
N ASN A 122 6.90 -6.27 5.23
CA ASN A 122 6.25 -6.14 6.54
C ASN A 122 5.99 -7.52 7.17
N LEU A 123 5.68 -8.55 6.39
CA LEU A 123 5.61 -9.93 6.89
C LEU A 123 6.98 -10.41 7.37
N ALA A 124 8.03 -10.12 6.62
CA ALA A 124 9.39 -10.51 7.00
C ALA A 124 9.80 -9.90 8.35
N SER A 125 9.27 -8.73 8.71
CA SER A 125 9.57 -8.09 9.99
C SER A 125 9.22 -8.95 11.20
N VAL A 126 8.26 -9.86 11.04
CA VAL A 126 7.81 -10.74 12.14
C VAL A 126 8.77 -11.90 12.37
N VAL A 127 9.51 -12.30 11.33
CA VAL A 127 10.40 -13.47 11.40
C VAL A 127 11.88 -13.10 11.51
N ILE A 128 12.20 -11.83 11.36
CA ILE A 128 13.54 -11.30 11.57
C ILE A 128 13.59 -10.68 12.98
#